data_40e74e158762429a2675f73ce07590d0
#
_entry.id   40e74e158762429a2675f73ce07590d0
#
_cell.length_a   1.000
_cell.length_b   1.000
_cell.length_c   1.000
_cell.angle_alpha   90.00
_cell.angle_beta   90.00
_cell.angle_gamma   90.00
#
_symmetry.space_group_name_H-M   'P 1'
#
loop_
_entity.id
_entity.type
_entity.pdbx_description
1 polymer ?
#
loop_
_entity_poly.entity_id
_entity_poly.type
_entity_poly.pdbx_seq_one_letter_code
_entity_poly.pdbx_strand_id
1 'polypeptide(L)'
;MKYYVTISLLYTLLIIITPLLSNAQTDMDAIMMEKKQLCIGPMYSHSSWKNYWEGTLKRDNQNLGTISTAAFALMGAYGITGKLNFLFNAPFIKTTASAGTLHGMQGFQDLSLYLKWMPVEKQLGPGTFSLYTIGSVSFPLTNYVADFLPLSIGLHSKTASVRLMLDYQVSNIFATGSATYVLRDNIKIDRTSYYDTQLHLSNEVSMPNVSNLNFRAGYRSTKLIAEAVVNKWTTLGGFDITRNNMPFPSNKMNATTIGANFKYVITANHNLLLVGGGNSTVAGRNVGQVTTFYGSVFYVLDFTHKTKSVNQPVKTN
;
A
#
# COMPACT_ATOMS: atom_id res chain seq x y z
N MET A 1 -54.53 -21.12 -6.45
CA MET A 1 -53.91 -19.85 -6.89
C MET A 1 -53.00 -19.17 -5.86
N LYS A 2 -53.25 -19.24 -4.56
CA LYS A 2 -52.37 -18.61 -3.52
C LYS A 2 -51.00 -19.29 -3.35
N TYR A 3 -50.86 -20.58 -3.59
CA TYR A 3 -49.59 -21.30 -3.41
C TYR A 3 -48.56 -21.01 -4.53
N TYR A 4 -48.99 -20.73 -5.75
CA TYR A 4 -48.09 -20.43 -6.86
C TYR A 4 -47.47 -19.04 -6.75
N VAL A 5 -48.16 -18.08 -6.14
CA VAL A 5 -47.67 -16.74 -5.91
C VAL A 5 -46.57 -16.74 -4.83
N THR A 6 -46.74 -17.52 -3.77
CA THR A 6 -45.76 -17.64 -2.67
C THR A 6 -44.48 -18.36 -3.11
N ILE A 7 -44.59 -19.41 -3.95
CA ILE A 7 -43.42 -20.12 -4.50
C ILE A 7 -42.67 -19.23 -5.51
N SER A 8 -43.38 -18.47 -6.35
CA SER A 8 -42.77 -17.52 -7.27
C SER A 8 -42.03 -16.40 -6.54
N LEU A 9 -42.59 -15.89 -5.43
CA LEU A 9 -41.90 -14.86 -4.58
C LEU A 9 -40.65 -15.46 -3.90
N LEU A 10 -40.69 -16.70 -3.45
CA LEU A 10 -39.54 -17.37 -2.85
C LEU A 10 -38.42 -17.60 -3.89
N TYR A 11 -38.77 -17.99 -5.11
CA TYR A 11 -37.80 -18.15 -6.20
C TYR A 11 -37.24 -16.81 -6.67
N THR A 12 -38.03 -15.74 -6.68
CA THR A 12 -37.55 -14.39 -7.01
C THR A 12 -36.65 -13.82 -5.91
N LEU A 13 -36.89 -14.19 -4.65
CA LEU A 13 -36.03 -13.80 -3.51
C LEU A 13 -34.72 -14.60 -3.49
N LEU A 14 -34.72 -15.85 -3.98
CA LEU A 14 -33.52 -16.70 -4.03
C LEU A 14 -32.54 -16.31 -5.16
N ILE A 15 -33.01 -15.63 -6.21
CA ILE A 15 -32.19 -15.17 -7.35
C ILE A 15 -31.44 -13.86 -7.03
N ILE A 16 -31.78 -13.18 -5.92
CA ILE A 16 -31.16 -11.88 -5.54
C ILE A 16 -29.92 -12.10 -4.65
N ILE A 17 -29.64 -13.30 -4.17
CA ILE A 17 -28.50 -13.61 -3.29
C ILE A 17 -27.44 -14.40 -4.06
N THR A 18 -26.91 -13.82 -5.14
CA THR A 18 -25.53 -14.15 -5.52
C THR A 18 -24.64 -13.24 -4.68
N PRO A 19 -23.82 -13.76 -3.77
CA PRO A 19 -22.85 -12.93 -3.07
C PRO A 19 -21.85 -12.44 -4.12
N LEU A 20 -21.94 -11.16 -4.50
CA LEU A 20 -20.88 -10.47 -5.20
C LEU A 20 -19.70 -10.45 -4.23
N LEU A 21 -18.67 -11.23 -4.52
CA LEU A 21 -17.42 -11.26 -3.76
C LEU A 21 -16.70 -9.96 -4.01
N SER A 22 -16.96 -8.97 -3.19
CA SER A 22 -16.30 -7.66 -3.27
C SER A 22 -15.13 -7.64 -2.29
N ASN A 23 -13.92 -7.46 -2.81
CA ASN A 23 -12.69 -7.44 -2.01
C ASN A 23 -11.99 -6.09 -2.14
N ALA A 24 -11.69 -5.42 -1.00
CA ALA A 24 -10.79 -4.27 -1.01
C ALA A 24 -9.39 -4.74 -1.41
N GLN A 25 -8.81 -4.08 -2.39
CA GLN A 25 -7.53 -4.42 -2.97
C GLN A 25 -6.48 -3.35 -2.66
N THR A 26 -5.27 -3.80 -2.32
CA THR A 26 -4.07 -2.99 -2.25
C THR A 26 -3.03 -3.48 -3.28
N ASP A 27 -1.97 -2.71 -3.49
CA ASP A 27 -0.84 -3.13 -4.31
C ASP A 27 -0.04 -4.28 -3.68
N MET A 28 -0.21 -4.51 -2.38
CA MET A 28 0.56 -5.47 -1.59
C MET A 28 -0.14 -6.81 -1.37
N ASP A 29 -1.44 -6.91 -1.58
CA ASP A 29 -2.19 -8.15 -1.37
C ASP A 29 -2.37 -8.98 -2.67
N ALA A 30 -2.66 -10.28 -2.53
CA ALA A 30 -2.93 -11.18 -3.64
C ALA A 30 -4.45 -11.27 -3.93
N ILE A 31 -5.09 -10.11 -4.11
CA ILE A 31 -6.53 -10.00 -4.39
C ILE A 31 -6.71 -9.24 -5.70
N MET A 32 -7.72 -9.62 -6.48
CA MET A 32 -8.11 -8.90 -7.70
C MET A 32 -9.52 -8.32 -7.56
N MET A 33 -9.72 -7.13 -8.11
CA MET A 33 -11.07 -6.58 -8.33
C MET A 33 -11.70 -7.23 -9.56
N GLU A 34 -12.99 -7.45 -9.49
CA GLU A 34 -13.74 -7.91 -10.65
C GLU A 34 -13.83 -6.81 -11.73
N LYS A 35 -14.08 -7.23 -12.96
CA LYS A 35 -14.23 -6.31 -14.10
C LYS A 35 -15.32 -5.26 -13.82
N LYS A 36 -14.99 -3.98 -14.07
CA LYS A 36 -15.89 -2.83 -13.87
C LYS A 36 -16.28 -2.56 -12.41
N GLN A 37 -15.52 -3.04 -11.44
CA GLN A 37 -15.66 -2.65 -10.04
C GLN A 37 -14.59 -1.64 -9.66
N LEU A 38 -14.97 -0.65 -8.87
CA LEU A 38 -14.09 0.34 -8.28
C LEU A 38 -14.20 0.26 -6.75
N CYS A 39 -13.12 -0.12 -6.10
CA CYS A 39 -12.96 0.02 -4.67
C CYS A 39 -12.25 1.34 -4.38
N ILE A 40 -12.84 2.21 -3.58
CA ILE A 40 -12.25 3.53 -3.25
C ILE A 40 -12.53 3.87 -1.80
N GLY A 41 -11.56 4.51 -1.14
CA GLY A 41 -11.75 4.92 0.25
C GLY A 41 -10.58 5.72 0.81
N PRO A 42 -10.84 6.47 1.90
CA PRO A 42 -9.82 7.14 2.67
C PRO A 42 -9.07 6.16 3.56
N MET A 43 -7.78 6.41 3.76
CA MET A 43 -6.93 5.74 4.74
C MET A 43 -6.28 6.78 5.64
N TYR A 44 -6.29 6.54 6.94
CA TYR A 44 -5.51 7.28 7.91
C TYR A 44 -4.42 6.39 8.47
N SER A 45 -3.20 6.93 8.59
CA SER A 45 -2.13 6.26 9.31
C SER A 45 -1.39 7.23 10.23
N HIS A 46 -0.93 6.67 11.35
CA HIS A 46 -0.06 7.37 12.29
C HIS A 46 1.17 6.52 12.55
N SER A 47 2.34 7.12 12.39
CA SER A 47 3.61 6.49 12.71
C SER A 47 4.44 7.37 13.62
N SER A 48 5.22 6.75 14.52
CA SER A 48 6.10 7.50 15.41
C SER A 48 7.34 6.68 15.74
N TRP A 49 8.43 7.39 16.07
CA TRP A 49 9.66 6.81 16.55
C TRP A 49 10.43 7.81 17.42
N LYS A 50 11.18 7.27 18.38
CA LYS A 50 12.13 8.01 19.22
C LYS A 50 13.55 7.44 19.07
N ASN A 51 13.65 6.10 18.99
CA ASN A 51 14.91 5.43 18.73
C ASN A 51 15.17 5.30 17.24
N TYR A 52 16.44 5.32 16.85
CA TYR A 52 16.88 5.16 15.45
C TYR A 52 18.21 4.42 15.39
N TRP A 53 18.58 3.98 14.20
CA TRP A 53 19.90 3.42 13.93
C TRP A 53 20.74 4.46 13.18
N GLU A 54 21.92 4.77 13.72
CA GLU A 54 23.01 5.46 13.03
C GLU A 54 23.99 4.37 12.58
N GLY A 55 24.06 4.13 11.28
CA GLY A 55 24.61 2.88 10.80
C GLY A 55 23.87 1.69 11.43
N THR A 56 24.54 0.85 12.15
CA THR A 56 23.97 -0.30 12.91
C THR A 56 23.80 -0.02 14.41
N LEU A 57 24.30 1.12 14.89
CA LEU A 57 24.22 1.49 16.31
C LEU A 57 22.85 2.13 16.62
N LYS A 58 22.13 1.51 17.55
CA LYS A 58 20.85 2.04 18.01
C LYS A 58 21.05 3.22 18.97
N ARG A 59 20.34 4.32 18.72
CA ARG A 59 20.42 5.57 19.49
C ARG A 59 19.04 6.07 19.87
N ASP A 60 18.99 6.92 20.89
CA ASP A 60 17.83 7.74 21.28
C ASP A 60 17.92 9.11 20.57
N ASN A 61 16.82 9.59 20.03
CA ASN A 61 16.74 10.90 19.38
C ASN A 61 16.50 12.00 20.43
N GLN A 62 17.58 12.44 21.07
CA GLN A 62 17.52 13.47 22.10
C GLN A 62 17.27 14.86 21.56
N ASN A 63 17.70 15.15 20.31
CA ASN A 63 17.62 16.50 19.72
C ASN A 63 16.20 16.87 19.28
N LEU A 64 15.47 15.94 18.66
CA LEU A 64 14.13 16.17 18.13
C LEU A 64 13.03 15.43 18.93
N GLY A 65 13.45 14.61 19.90
CA GLY A 65 12.52 13.80 20.68
C GLY A 65 11.82 12.73 19.84
N THR A 66 10.50 12.66 19.97
CA THR A 66 9.69 11.75 19.17
C THR A 66 9.30 12.41 17.85
N ILE A 67 9.66 11.77 16.74
CA ILE A 67 9.19 12.14 15.41
C ILE A 67 7.89 11.40 15.13
N SER A 68 6.86 12.12 14.74
CA SER A 68 5.55 11.57 14.38
C SER A 68 5.17 11.98 12.96
N THR A 69 4.54 11.06 12.25
CA THR A 69 4.00 11.28 10.90
C THR A 69 2.55 10.85 10.88
N ALA A 70 1.65 11.76 10.56
CA ALA A 70 0.25 11.48 10.26
C ALA A 70 0.06 11.54 8.73
N ALA A 71 -0.58 10.54 8.15
CA ALA A 71 -0.91 10.53 6.74
C ALA A 71 -2.40 10.26 6.54
N PHE A 72 -3.01 11.04 5.64
CA PHE A 72 -4.34 10.82 5.12
C PHE A 72 -4.25 10.57 3.62
N ALA A 73 -4.67 9.42 3.16
CA ALA A 73 -4.54 9.05 1.76
C ALA A 73 -5.89 8.72 1.12
N LEU A 74 -6.10 9.14 -0.13
CA LEU A 74 -7.15 8.60 -0.96
C LEU A 74 -6.57 7.45 -1.78
N MET A 75 -7.17 6.27 -1.63
CA MET A 75 -6.75 5.06 -2.33
C MET A 75 -7.89 4.51 -3.18
N GLY A 76 -7.55 3.91 -4.31
CA GLY A 76 -8.53 3.24 -5.15
C GLY A 76 -7.94 2.12 -5.99
N ALA A 77 -8.81 1.17 -6.37
CA ALA A 77 -8.49 0.04 -7.23
C ALA A 77 -9.65 -0.21 -8.19
N TYR A 78 -9.38 -0.19 -9.49
CA TYR A 78 -10.37 -0.43 -10.54
C TYR A 78 -10.05 -1.70 -11.33
N GLY A 79 -11.03 -2.58 -11.45
CA GLY A 79 -10.95 -3.79 -12.27
C GLY A 79 -11.18 -3.50 -13.76
N ILE A 80 -10.09 -3.43 -14.53
CA ILE A 80 -10.17 -3.30 -16.01
C ILE A 80 -10.68 -4.62 -16.57
N THR A 81 -10.10 -5.72 -16.11
CA THR A 81 -10.56 -7.09 -16.36
C THR A 81 -10.50 -7.87 -15.05
N GLY A 82 -10.99 -9.12 -15.00
CA GLY A 82 -10.81 -9.98 -13.82
C GLY A 82 -9.34 -10.34 -13.52
N LYS A 83 -8.40 -10.04 -14.42
CA LYS A 83 -6.96 -10.33 -14.27
C LYS A 83 -6.06 -9.11 -14.42
N LEU A 84 -6.61 -7.93 -14.65
CA LEU A 84 -5.86 -6.68 -14.79
C LEU A 84 -6.58 -5.56 -14.06
N ASN A 85 -5.89 -4.96 -13.11
CA ASN A 85 -6.42 -3.89 -12.27
C ASN A 85 -5.50 -2.68 -12.29
N PHE A 86 -6.11 -1.50 -12.23
CA PHE A 86 -5.44 -0.23 -12.05
C PHE A 86 -5.65 0.24 -10.61
N LEU A 87 -4.58 0.69 -9.92
CA LEU A 87 -4.68 1.22 -8.57
C LEU A 87 -3.99 2.59 -8.48
N PHE A 88 -4.42 3.39 -7.50
CA PHE A 88 -3.78 4.65 -7.19
C PHE A 88 -3.75 4.90 -5.68
N ASN A 89 -2.78 5.74 -5.27
CA ASN A 89 -2.64 6.23 -3.89
C ASN A 89 -2.14 7.68 -3.92
N ALA A 90 -2.89 8.58 -3.26
CA ALA A 90 -2.59 10.01 -3.18
C ALA A 90 -2.57 10.43 -1.69
N PRO A 91 -1.41 10.44 -1.02
CA PRO A 91 -1.30 10.78 0.39
C PRO A 91 -1.08 12.26 0.63
N PHE A 92 -1.73 12.80 1.67
CA PHE A 92 -1.40 14.04 2.34
C PHE A 92 -0.70 13.70 3.66
N ILE A 93 0.49 14.23 3.88
CA ILE A 93 1.35 13.89 5.02
C ILE A 93 1.61 15.12 5.87
N LYS A 94 1.65 14.91 7.19
CA LYS A 94 2.10 15.88 8.18
C LYS A 94 3.11 15.23 9.10
N THR A 95 4.29 15.87 9.26
CA THR A 95 5.33 15.44 10.18
C THR A 95 5.44 16.40 11.36
N THR A 96 5.85 15.91 12.52
CA THR A 96 6.08 16.72 13.72
C THR A 96 7.24 16.15 14.54
N ALA A 97 7.93 17.01 15.27
CA ALA A 97 8.91 16.65 16.30
C ALA A 97 8.41 17.11 17.67
N SER A 98 8.66 16.32 18.73
CA SER A 98 8.21 16.67 20.08
C SER A 98 9.18 17.58 20.82
N ALA A 99 10.39 17.79 20.30
CA ALA A 99 11.43 18.63 20.88
C ALA A 99 12.26 19.30 19.77
N GLY A 100 13.16 20.18 20.17
CA GLY A 100 14.02 20.93 19.24
C GLY A 100 13.32 22.14 18.61
N THR A 101 14.01 22.80 17.70
CA THR A 101 13.55 24.03 17.04
C THR A 101 13.07 23.80 15.59
N LEU A 102 13.24 22.59 15.07
CA LEU A 102 12.81 22.26 13.71
C LEU A 102 11.30 21.99 13.67
N HIS A 103 10.62 22.69 12.79
CA HIS A 103 9.19 22.49 12.56
C HIS A 103 8.96 21.40 11.53
N GLY A 104 7.88 20.62 11.73
CA GLY A 104 7.45 19.61 10.77
C GLY A 104 6.92 20.23 9.47
N MET A 105 6.78 19.42 8.45
CA MET A 105 6.23 19.76 7.15
C MET A 105 4.87 19.13 6.94
N GLN A 106 4.07 19.70 6.04
CA GLN A 106 2.82 19.09 5.59
C GLN A 106 2.57 19.39 4.11
N GLY A 107 1.89 18.47 3.44
CA GLY A 107 1.53 18.64 2.03
C GLY A 107 1.13 17.32 1.37
N PHE A 108 0.71 17.40 0.11
CA PHE A 108 0.59 16.21 -0.72
C PHE A 108 1.98 15.69 -1.05
N GLN A 109 2.18 14.39 -0.83
CA GLN A 109 3.42 13.70 -1.14
C GLN A 109 3.41 13.23 -2.61
N ASP A 110 3.73 11.98 -2.86
CA ASP A 110 3.86 11.42 -4.20
C ASP A 110 2.57 10.68 -4.59
N LEU A 111 2.02 10.99 -5.77
CA LEU A 111 0.97 10.18 -6.38
C LEU A 111 1.61 8.89 -6.89
N SER A 112 1.08 7.76 -6.45
CA SER A 112 1.50 6.44 -6.93
C SER A 112 0.39 5.81 -7.76
N LEU A 113 0.76 5.31 -8.95
CA LEU A 113 -0.12 4.60 -9.88
C LEU A 113 0.43 3.19 -10.10
N TYR A 114 -0.46 2.20 -10.10
CA TYR A 114 -0.08 0.79 -10.23
C TYR A 114 -0.92 0.10 -11.29
N LEU A 115 -0.29 -0.79 -12.02
CA LEU A 115 -0.95 -1.75 -12.89
C LEU A 115 -0.65 -3.16 -12.37
N LYS A 116 -1.68 -3.86 -11.88
CA LYS A 116 -1.58 -5.18 -11.28
C LYS A 116 -2.20 -6.21 -12.20
N TRP A 117 -1.39 -7.17 -12.62
CA TRP A 117 -1.76 -8.24 -13.54
C TRP A 117 -1.55 -9.61 -12.90
N MET A 118 -2.54 -10.49 -13.06
CA MET A 118 -2.51 -11.89 -12.62
C MET A 118 -2.44 -12.82 -13.84
N PRO A 119 -1.25 -13.08 -14.42
CA PRO A 119 -1.11 -13.93 -15.61
C PRO A 119 -1.46 -15.38 -15.36
N VAL A 120 -1.19 -15.88 -14.18
CA VAL A 120 -1.37 -17.30 -13.83
C VAL A 120 -2.20 -17.44 -12.57
N GLU A 121 -3.23 -18.27 -12.66
CA GLU A 121 -3.98 -18.81 -11.56
C GLU A 121 -4.31 -20.26 -11.89
N LYS A 122 -3.86 -21.20 -11.07
CA LYS A 122 -4.00 -22.65 -11.29
C LYS A 122 -4.23 -23.39 -9.99
N GLN A 123 -5.06 -24.43 -10.06
CA GLN A 123 -5.15 -25.42 -8.99
C GLN A 123 -3.83 -26.23 -8.97
N LEU A 124 -3.17 -26.25 -7.81
CA LEU A 124 -1.93 -26.97 -7.57
C LEU A 124 -2.08 -27.81 -6.30
N GLY A 125 -2.29 -29.11 -6.46
CA GLY A 125 -2.63 -30.00 -5.33
C GLY A 125 -3.92 -29.57 -4.63
N PRO A 126 -3.94 -29.45 -3.29
CA PRO A 126 -5.13 -29.07 -2.53
C PRO A 126 -5.42 -27.56 -2.56
N GLY A 127 -4.56 -26.74 -3.15
CA GLY A 127 -4.67 -25.28 -3.11
C GLY A 127 -4.61 -24.61 -4.47
N THR A 128 -4.89 -23.32 -4.49
CA THR A 128 -4.79 -22.45 -5.65
C THR A 128 -3.47 -21.67 -5.60
N PHE A 129 -2.70 -21.78 -6.66
CA PHE A 129 -1.48 -20.99 -6.89
C PHE A 129 -1.76 -19.84 -7.83
N SER A 130 -1.32 -18.63 -7.48
CA SER A 130 -1.46 -17.45 -8.29
C SER A 130 -0.14 -16.68 -8.40
N LEU A 131 0.15 -16.19 -9.61
CA LEU A 131 1.28 -15.31 -9.90
C LEU A 131 0.74 -13.92 -10.27
N TYR A 132 1.36 -12.90 -9.69
CA TYR A 132 1.05 -11.50 -10.00
C TYR A 132 2.31 -10.76 -10.41
N THR A 133 2.15 -9.86 -11.36
CA THR A 133 3.14 -8.86 -11.74
C THR A 133 2.53 -7.48 -11.55
N ILE A 134 3.22 -6.59 -10.83
CA ILE A 134 2.75 -5.25 -10.57
C ILE A 134 3.81 -4.27 -11.06
N GLY A 135 3.46 -3.44 -12.03
CA GLY A 135 4.24 -2.27 -12.44
C GLY A 135 3.73 -1.02 -11.71
N SER A 136 4.61 -0.12 -11.29
CA SER A 136 4.17 1.15 -10.73
C SER A 136 5.07 2.30 -11.13
N VAL A 137 4.49 3.51 -11.10
CA VAL A 137 5.20 4.79 -11.18
C VAL A 137 4.72 5.70 -10.05
N SER A 138 5.62 6.53 -9.55
CA SER A 138 5.29 7.52 -8.53
C SER A 138 5.99 8.85 -8.84
N PHE A 139 5.31 9.96 -8.55
CA PHE A 139 5.84 11.30 -8.78
C PHE A 139 5.30 12.30 -7.76
N PRO A 140 6.12 13.27 -7.31
CA PRO A 140 5.72 14.30 -6.37
C PRO A 140 4.54 15.12 -6.87
N LEU A 141 3.51 15.32 -6.02
CA LEU A 141 2.37 16.20 -6.33
C LEU A 141 2.64 17.66 -5.97
N THR A 142 3.52 17.91 -5.00
CA THR A 142 3.89 19.24 -4.55
C THR A 142 5.41 19.37 -4.47
N ASN A 143 5.90 20.61 -4.52
CA ASN A 143 7.33 20.89 -4.41
C ASN A 143 7.72 21.00 -2.92
N TYR A 144 8.00 19.87 -2.28
CA TYR A 144 8.46 19.80 -0.89
C TYR A 144 9.98 19.56 -0.79
N VAL A 145 10.57 19.97 0.32
CA VAL A 145 12.02 19.88 0.55
C VAL A 145 12.41 18.45 0.96
N ALA A 146 13.15 17.75 0.11
CA ALA A 146 13.52 16.35 0.32
C ALA A 146 14.60 16.17 1.40
N ASP A 147 15.56 17.10 1.50
CA ASP A 147 16.70 17.00 2.41
C ASP A 147 16.43 17.53 3.82
N PHE A 148 15.16 17.86 4.14
CA PHE A 148 14.73 18.23 5.49
C PHE A 148 14.41 17.00 6.35
N LEU A 149 15.20 15.95 6.19
CA LEU A 149 15.06 14.73 6.98
C LEU A 149 15.48 14.96 8.44
N PRO A 150 14.79 14.34 9.41
CA PRO A 150 13.73 13.35 9.25
C PRO A 150 12.30 13.94 9.19
N LEU A 151 12.14 15.25 9.01
CA LEU A 151 10.86 15.94 9.02
C LEU A 151 10.29 16.21 7.61
N SER A 152 11.03 15.89 6.56
CA SER A 152 10.49 15.91 5.20
C SER A 152 9.31 14.95 5.05
N ILE A 153 8.33 15.33 4.21
CA ILE A 153 7.18 14.48 3.89
C ILE A 153 7.47 13.40 2.85
N GLY A 154 8.66 13.40 2.23
CA GLY A 154 9.09 12.41 1.26
C GLY A 154 10.49 12.68 0.72
N LEU A 155 10.92 11.90 -0.27
CA LEU A 155 12.24 12.03 -0.91
C LEU A 155 12.23 12.85 -2.21
N HIS A 156 11.07 13.27 -2.69
CA HIS A 156 10.89 14.06 -3.92
C HIS A 156 11.48 13.40 -5.18
N SER A 157 11.66 12.09 -5.16
CA SER A 157 12.21 11.31 -6.28
C SER A 157 11.08 10.68 -7.09
N LYS A 158 11.09 10.86 -8.40
CA LYS A 158 10.24 10.05 -9.28
C LYS A 158 10.72 8.60 -9.24
N THR A 159 9.77 7.68 -9.23
CA THR A 159 10.13 6.26 -9.17
C THR A 159 9.38 5.44 -10.20
N ALA A 160 10.02 4.37 -10.65
CA ALA A 160 9.37 3.29 -11.37
C ALA A 160 9.69 1.96 -10.68
N SER A 161 8.73 1.05 -10.58
CA SER A 161 9.00 -0.23 -9.95
C SER A 161 8.33 -1.39 -10.64
N VAL A 162 8.92 -2.58 -10.44
CA VAL A 162 8.32 -3.86 -10.80
C VAL A 162 8.33 -4.77 -9.59
N ARG A 163 7.19 -5.44 -9.34
CA ARG A 163 7.02 -6.45 -8.29
C ARG A 163 6.54 -7.76 -8.90
N LEU A 164 7.17 -8.84 -8.51
CA LEU A 164 6.66 -10.19 -8.69
C LEU A 164 6.10 -10.69 -7.36
N MET A 165 4.92 -11.31 -7.39
CA MET A 165 4.26 -11.82 -6.20
C MET A 165 3.66 -13.18 -6.48
N LEU A 166 3.92 -14.11 -5.58
CA LEU A 166 3.42 -15.50 -5.57
C LEU A 166 2.46 -15.65 -4.40
N ASP A 167 1.31 -16.25 -4.64
CA ASP A 167 0.32 -16.56 -3.61
C ASP A 167 -0.07 -18.03 -3.70
N TYR A 168 -0.19 -18.68 -2.56
CA TYR A 168 -0.72 -20.03 -2.47
C TYR A 168 -1.73 -20.10 -1.34
N GLN A 169 -2.94 -20.54 -1.67
CA GLN A 169 -4.04 -20.63 -0.73
C GLN A 169 -4.62 -22.07 -0.72
N VAL A 170 -4.72 -22.66 0.47
CA VAL A 170 -5.36 -23.93 0.73
C VAL A 170 -6.55 -23.69 1.67
N SER A 171 -7.76 -23.91 1.19
CA SER A 171 -8.98 -23.54 1.93
C SER A 171 -8.93 -22.04 2.32
N ASN A 172 -8.89 -21.74 3.60
CA ASN A 172 -8.84 -20.37 4.13
C ASN A 172 -7.44 -19.94 4.62
N ILE A 173 -6.42 -20.78 4.48
CA ILE A 173 -5.05 -20.45 4.87
C ILE A 173 -4.26 -20.08 3.61
N PHE A 174 -3.50 -19.01 3.68
CA PHE A 174 -2.70 -18.55 2.55
C PHE A 174 -1.29 -18.13 2.98
N ALA A 175 -0.40 -18.15 2.03
CA ALA A 175 0.92 -17.55 2.12
C ALA A 175 1.22 -16.79 0.82
N THR A 176 1.73 -15.56 0.95
CA THR A 176 2.08 -14.69 -0.17
C THR A 176 3.52 -14.20 0.01
N GLY A 177 4.35 -14.37 -1.01
CA GLY A 177 5.71 -13.83 -1.06
C GLY A 177 5.85 -12.87 -2.23
N SER A 178 6.52 -11.73 -2.04
CA SER A 178 6.80 -10.81 -3.14
C SER A 178 8.18 -10.17 -3.05
N ALA A 179 8.74 -9.88 -4.23
CA ALA A 179 9.97 -9.13 -4.41
C ALA A 179 9.72 -7.94 -5.34
N THR A 180 10.17 -6.76 -4.92
CA THR A 180 10.03 -5.50 -5.68
C THR A 180 11.40 -4.89 -5.91
N TYR A 181 11.63 -4.42 -7.12
CA TYR A 181 12.76 -3.56 -7.46
C TYR A 181 12.24 -2.18 -7.81
N VAL A 182 12.83 -1.13 -7.21
CA VAL A 182 12.44 0.27 -7.39
C VAL A 182 13.60 1.05 -7.95
N LEU A 183 13.41 1.58 -9.15
CA LEU A 183 14.26 2.59 -9.76
C LEU A 183 13.88 3.95 -9.20
N ARG A 184 14.88 4.74 -8.83
CA ARG A 184 14.72 6.11 -8.34
C ARG A 184 15.43 7.08 -9.27
N ASP A 185 14.74 8.16 -9.58
CA ASP A 185 15.33 9.30 -10.27
C ASP A 185 16.13 10.15 -9.29
N ASN A 186 17.13 10.87 -9.78
CA ASN A 186 17.90 11.85 -9.00
C ASN A 186 16.96 12.95 -8.48
N ILE A 187 17.35 13.55 -7.37
CA ILE A 187 16.61 14.68 -6.79
C ILE A 187 17.46 15.94 -6.83
N LYS A 188 16.80 17.10 -6.77
CA LYS A 188 17.44 18.39 -6.57
C LYS A 188 17.19 18.88 -5.16
N ILE A 189 18.23 19.32 -4.48
CA ILE A 189 18.18 19.91 -3.14
C ILE A 189 18.36 21.43 -3.24
N ASP A 190 17.90 22.16 -2.22
CA ASP A 190 18.04 23.61 -2.13
C ASP A 190 19.41 24.00 -1.53
N ARG A 191 20.48 23.51 -2.18
CA ARG A 191 21.88 23.81 -1.86
C ARG A 191 22.71 23.73 -3.12
N THR A 192 23.83 24.44 -3.15
CA THR A 192 24.77 24.42 -4.29
C THR A 192 25.80 23.30 -4.19
N SER A 193 25.90 22.66 -3.02
CA SER A 193 26.84 21.56 -2.78
C SER A 193 26.36 20.65 -1.65
N TYR A 194 26.82 19.42 -1.64
CA TYR A 194 26.61 18.47 -0.55
C TYR A 194 27.83 17.55 -0.36
N TYR A 195 27.88 16.88 0.78
CA TYR A 195 28.94 15.94 1.12
C TYR A 195 28.32 14.56 1.44
N ASP A 196 28.86 13.51 0.83
CA ASP A 196 28.58 12.11 1.19
C ASP A 196 29.84 11.43 1.73
N THR A 197 30.69 10.89 0.86
CA THR A 197 32.05 10.44 1.14
C THR A 197 33.08 11.40 0.51
N GLN A 198 32.61 12.31 -0.32
CA GLN A 198 33.38 13.36 -0.98
C GLN A 198 32.51 14.61 -1.16
N LEU A 199 33.14 15.74 -1.46
CA LEU A 199 32.42 17.00 -1.75
C LEU A 199 31.90 16.99 -3.19
N HIS A 200 30.61 17.22 -3.34
CA HIS A 200 29.93 17.42 -4.61
C HIS A 200 29.52 18.89 -4.77
N LEU A 201 30.05 19.57 -5.78
CA LEU A 201 29.65 20.93 -6.17
C LEU A 201 28.44 20.87 -7.11
N SER A 202 27.34 20.34 -6.62
CA SER A 202 26.10 20.13 -7.36
C SER A 202 24.91 20.14 -6.39
N ASN A 203 23.75 20.56 -6.89
CA ASN A 203 22.49 20.40 -6.20
C ASN A 203 21.73 19.11 -6.59
N GLU A 204 22.26 18.34 -7.53
CA GLU A 204 21.67 17.08 -7.97
C GLU A 204 22.26 15.92 -7.17
N VAL A 205 21.39 15.17 -6.49
CA VAL A 205 21.74 14.03 -5.65
C VAL A 205 21.32 12.74 -6.32
N SER A 206 22.28 11.83 -6.53
CA SER A 206 22.02 10.51 -7.05
C SER A 206 21.34 9.65 -5.98
N MET A 207 20.17 9.12 -6.30
CA MET A 207 19.37 8.32 -5.38
C MET A 207 19.62 6.84 -5.57
N PRO A 208 19.97 6.09 -4.49
CA PRO A 208 20.14 4.65 -4.60
C PRO A 208 18.80 3.95 -4.87
N ASN A 209 18.82 2.98 -5.78
CA ASN A 209 17.67 2.11 -6.03
C ASN A 209 17.30 1.28 -4.79
N VAL A 210 16.13 0.66 -4.80
CA VAL A 210 15.62 -0.09 -3.64
C VAL A 210 15.18 -1.49 -4.04
N SER A 211 15.46 -2.45 -3.17
CA SER A 211 14.79 -3.75 -3.15
C SER A 211 13.87 -3.87 -1.94
N ASN A 212 12.73 -4.51 -2.15
CA ASN A 212 11.78 -4.80 -1.07
C ASN A 212 11.30 -6.24 -1.18
N LEU A 213 11.47 -7.01 -0.09
CA LEU A 213 10.96 -8.36 0.07
C LEU A 213 9.81 -8.32 1.08
N ASN A 214 8.67 -8.88 0.73
CA ASN A 214 7.50 -8.93 1.61
C ASN A 214 6.97 -10.36 1.66
N PHE A 215 6.71 -10.84 2.86
CA PHE A 215 6.09 -12.13 3.13
C PHE A 215 4.87 -11.94 4.02
N ARG A 216 3.79 -12.62 3.67
CA ARG A 216 2.50 -12.61 4.37
C ARG A 216 1.99 -14.02 4.54
N ALA A 217 1.37 -14.30 5.66
CA ALA A 217 0.66 -15.56 5.87
C ALA A 217 -0.51 -15.31 6.83
N GLY A 218 -1.59 -16.03 6.63
CA GLY A 218 -2.76 -15.85 7.47
C GLY A 218 -4.01 -16.57 6.98
N TYR A 219 -5.13 -16.08 7.45
CA TYR A 219 -6.46 -16.56 7.15
C TYR A 219 -7.15 -15.62 6.15
N ARG A 220 -7.76 -16.17 5.11
CA ARG A 220 -8.50 -15.44 4.08
C ARG A 220 -9.83 -16.15 3.80
N SER A 221 -10.92 -15.49 4.12
CA SER A 221 -12.28 -15.91 3.78
C SER A 221 -13.00 -14.78 3.04
N THR A 222 -14.25 -15.01 2.64
CA THR A 222 -15.10 -14.00 1.99
C THR A 222 -15.41 -12.78 2.85
N LYS A 223 -15.38 -12.92 4.20
CA LYS A 223 -15.71 -11.84 5.14
C LYS A 223 -14.51 -11.29 5.90
N LEU A 224 -13.51 -12.11 6.15
CA LEU A 224 -12.37 -11.75 7.00
C LEU A 224 -11.07 -12.17 6.35
N ILE A 225 -10.11 -11.27 6.32
CA ILE A 225 -8.70 -11.54 6.10
C ILE A 225 -7.96 -11.09 7.33
N ALA A 226 -7.12 -11.97 7.89
CA ALA A 226 -6.22 -11.66 8.99
C ALA A 226 -4.85 -12.25 8.67
N GLU A 227 -3.81 -11.42 8.66
CA GLU A 227 -2.48 -11.80 8.21
C GLU A 227 -1.38 -11.24 9.08
N ALA A 228 -0.32 -12.01 9.28
CA ALA A 228 0.97 -11.55 9.74
C ALA A 228 1.83 -11.16 8.55
N VAL A 229 2.66 -10.13 8.72
CA VAL A 229 3.48 -9.56 7.64
C VAL A 229 4.91 -9.36 8.12
N VAL A 230 5.86 -9.76 7.30
CA VAL A 230 7.28 -9.41 7.44
C VAL A 230 7.70 -8.69 6.17
N ASN A 231 8.32 -7.52 6.32
CA ASN A 231 8.81 -6.74 5.20
C ASN A 231 10.26 -6.35 5.41
N LYS A 232 11.08 -6.51 4.38
CA LYS A 232 12.49 -6.07 4.36
C LYS A 232 12.72 -5.13 3.21
N TRP A 233 12.95 -3.88 3.53
CA TRP A 233 13.26 -2.79 2.60
C TRP A 233 14.74 -2.45 2.66
N THR A 234 15.42 -2.31 1.52
CA THR A 234 16.87 -2.14 1.45
C THR A 234 17.24 -1.22 0.28
N THR A 235 17.99 -0.16 0.54
CA THR A 235 18.62 0.62 -0.53
C THR A 235 19.84 -0.12 -1.10
N LEU A 236 19.99 -0.07 -2.42
CA LEU A 236 21.06 -0.75 -3.16
C LEU A 236 22.22 0.23 -3.41
N GLY A 237 22.72 0.85 -2.35
CA GLY A 237 23.77 1.87 -2.39
C GLY A 237 23.59 2.90 -1.28
N GLY A 238 24.27 4.02 -1.42
CA GLY A 238 24.30 5.09 -0.44
C GLY A 238 25.40 4.92 0.62
N PHE A 239 25.47 5.84 1.55
CA PHE A 239 26.47 5.93 2.62
C PHE A 239 25.80 6.00 3.99
N ASP A 240 26.51 5.70 5.05
CA ASP A 240 25.99 5.79 6.41
C ASP A 240 25.85 7.24 6.88
N ILE A 241 24.87 7.50 7.75
CA ILE A 241 24.80 8.76 8.46
C ILE A 241 26.09 8.92 9.27
N THR A 242 26.77 10.05 9.06
CA THR A 242 27.96 10.39 9.84
C THR A 242 27.54 10.89 11.23
N ARG A 243 28.37 10.62 12.25
CA ARG A 243 28.11 11.02 13.62
C ARG A 243 27.80 12.53 13.70
N ASN A 244 26.78 12.86 14.47
CA ASN A 244 26.30 14.24 14.68
C ASN A 244 25.77 14.95 13.43
N ASN A 245 25.47 14.20 12.36
CA ASN A 245 24.88 14.75 11.15
C ASN A 245 23.40 14.38 11.02
N MET A 246 22.67 15.13 10.23
CA MET A 246 21.27 14.84 9.89
C MET A 246 21.22 13.73 8.83
N PRO A 247 20.12 12.95 8.79
CA PRO A 247 19.89 12.02 7.68
C PRO A 247 19.87 12.79 6.35
N PHE A 248 20.37 12.13 5.30
CA PHE A 248 20.41 12.67 3.95
C PHE A 248 19.66 11.74 2.97
N PRO A 249 18.99 12.25 1.93
CA PRO A 249 18.14 11.46 1.04
C PRO A 249 18.80 10.24 0.41
N SER A 250 20.08 10.30 0.09
CA SER A 250 20.86 9.20 -0.49
C SER A 250 21.56 8.29 0.54
N ASN A 251 21.24 8.40 1.82
CA ASN A 251 21.81 7.47 2.80
C ASN A 251 21.45 6.01 2.48
N LYS A 252 22.36 5.10 2.86
CA LYS A 252 22.13 3.67 2.84
C LYS A 252 21.14 3.32 3.95
N MET A 253 19.92 2.99 3.59
CA MET A 253 18.83 2.73 4.53
C MET A 253 18.30 1.31 4.38
N ASN A 254 18.18 0.58 5.51
CA ASN A 254 17.57 -0.74 5.54
C ASN A 254 16.60 -0.80 6.71
N ALA A 255 15.46 -1.45 6.51
CA ALA A 255 14.48 -1.68 7.56
C ALA A 255 13.87 -3.08 7.43
N THR A 256 13.79 -3.79 8.54
CA THR A 256 12.97 -4.99 8.66
C THR A 256 11.81 -4.68 9.59
N THR A 257 10.58 -4.84 9.10
CA THR A 257 9.36 -4.61 9.87
C THR A 257 8.56 -5.88 10.01
N ILE A 258 7.91 -6.04 11.15
CA ILE A 258 6.90 -7.07 11.40
C ILE A 258 5.58 -6.40 11.74
N GLY A 259 4.48 -7.02 11.36
CA GLY A 259 3.16 -6.45 11.60
C GLY A 259 2.04 -7.44 11.38
N ALA A 260 0.83 -6.92 11.53
CA ALA A 260 -0.41 -7.64 11.27
C ALA A 260 -1.43 -6.72 10.61
N ASN A 261 -2.22 -7.29 9.70
CA ASN A 261 -3.29 -6.59 9.01
C ASN A 261 -4.57 -7.37 9.11
N PHE A 262 -5.69 -6.66 9.02
CA PHE A 262 -7.00 -7.28 8.87
C PHE A 262 -7.84 -6.52 7.84
N LYS A 263 -8.74 -7.23 7.18
CA LYS A 263 -9.83 -6.70 6.34
C LYS A 263 -11.12 -7.38 6.74
N TYR A 264 -12.18 -6.60 6.91
CA TYR A 264 -13.48 -7.11 7.29
C TYR A 264 -14.58 -6.51 6.42
N VAL A 265 -15.47 -7.35 5.90
CA VAL A 265 -16.63 -6.94 5.11
C VAL A 265 -17.79 -6.66 6.04
N ILE A 266 -18.27 -5.40 6.12
CA ILE A 266 -19.26 -4.95 7.10
C ILE A 266 -20.69 -5.25 6.65
N THR A 267 -20.99 -5.11 5.34
CA THR A 267 -22.36 -5.18 4.83
C THR A 267 -22.67 -6.52 4.17
N ALA A 268 -23.95 -6.90 4.20
CA ALA A 268 -24.43 -8.11 3.52
C ALA A 268 -24.19 -8.07 1.99
N ASN A 269 -24.17 -6.87 1.40
CA ASN A 269 -23.91 -6.67 -0.03
C ASN A 269 -22.41 -6.60 -0.36
N HIS A 270 -21.52 -6.80 0.62
CA HIS A 270 -20.07 -6.80 0.47
C HIS A 270 -19.47 -5.49 -0.09
N ASN A 271 -20.21 -4.38 -0.03
CA ASN A 271 -19.78 -3.11 -0.63
C ASN A 271 -18.97 -2.23 0.32
N LEU A 272 -19.06 -2.45 1.64
CA LEU A 272 -18.36 -1.67 2.66
C LEU A 272 -17.35 -2.56 3.39
N LEU A 273 -16.09 -2.13 3.37
CA LEU A 273 -14.97 -2.88 3.93
C LEU A 273 -14.20 -2.02 4.92
N LEU A 274 -13.86 -2.61 6.05
CA LEU A 274 -12.94 -2.07 7.04
C LEU A 274 -11.57 -2.72 6.86
N VAL A 275 -10.53 -1.91 6.78
CA VAL A 275 -9.15 -2.37 6.70
C VAL A 275 -8.36 -1.70 7.81
N GLY A 276 -7.47 -2.44 8.45
CA GLY A 276 -6.61 -1.88 9.48
C GLY A 276 -5.41 -2.77 9.74
N GLY A 277 -4.47 -2.22 10.50
CA GLY A 277 -3.28 -2.95 10.86
C GLY A 277 -2.24 -2.08 11.53
N GLY A 278 -1.09 -2.69 11.76
CA GLY A 278 0.07 -2.00 12.29
C GLY A 278 1.33 -2.81 12.11
N ASN A 279 2.45 -2.12 12.17
CA ASN A 279 3.76 -2.74 12.08
C ASN A 279 4.78 -1.98 12.91
N SER A 280 5.90 -2.64 13.23
CA SER A 280 7.02 -2.05 13.94
C SER A 280 8.34 -2.46 13.28
N THR A 281 9.29 -1.51 13.23
CA THR A 281 10.64 -1.77 12.75
C THR A 281 11.43 -2.49 13.84
N VAL A 282 11.84 -3.73 13.57
CA VAL A 282 12.57 -4.59 14.52
C VAL A 282 14.08 -4.58 14.29
N ALA A 283 14.52 -4.27 13.06
CA ALA A 283 15.93 -4.10 12.72
C ALA A 283 16.07 -3.02 11.64
N GLY A 284 17.15 -2.24 11.73
CA GLY A 284 17.34 -1.12 10.82
C GLY A 284 18.82 -0.76 10.62
N ARG A 285 19.06 0.07 9.59
CA ARG A 285 20.30 0.80 9.34
C ARG A 285 19.95 2.18 8.81
N ASN A 286 20.40 3.23 9.48
CA ASN A 286 20.11 4.62 9.16
C ASN A 286 18.61 4.94 9.05
N VAL A 287 17.79 4.35 9.89
CA VAL A 287 16.33 4.52 9.93
C VAL A 287 15.82 4.64 11.36
N GLY A 288 14.66 5.26 11.53
CA GLY A 288 13.93 5.28 12.79
C GLY A 288 13.36 3.91 13.16
N GLN A 289 13.27 3.61 14.46
CA GLN A 289 12.51 2.47 14.97
C GLN A 289 11.02 2.82 14.98
N VAL A 290 10.43 2.83 13.79
CA VAL A 290 9.06 3.29 13.55
C VAL A 290 8.05 2.24 14.00
N THR A 291 7.02 2.68 14.72
CA THR A 291 5.77 1.93 14.91
C THR A 291 4.66 2.67 14.18
N THR A 292 3.89 1.94 13.37
CA THR A 292 2.81 2.48 12.54
C THR A 292 1.50 1.76 12.83
N PHE A 293 0.40 2.52 12.93
CA PHE A 293 -0.96 2.02 12.90
C PHE A 293 -1.73 2.71 11.78
N TYR A 294 -2.64 1.99 11.16
CA TYR A 294 -3.50 2.54 10.11
C TYR A 294 -4.89 1.93 10.11
N GLY A 295 -5.84 2.69 9.60
CA GLY A 295 -7.21 2.27 9.39
C GLY A 295 -7.80 2.91 8.14
N SER A 296 -8.72 2.21 7.51
CA SER A 296 -9.37 2.63 6.26
C SER A 296 -10.77 2.06 6.17
N VAL A 297 -11.64 2.82 5.52
CA VAL A 297 -12.97 2.37 5.11
C VAL A 297 -13.06 2.47 3.60
N PHE A 298 -13.29 1.35 2.95
CA PHE A 298 -13.46 1.29 1.49
C PHE A 298 -14.90 1.00 1.10
N TYR A 299 -15.31 1.60 0.00
CA TYR A 299 -16.59 1.34 -0.64
C TYR A 299 -16.35 0.79 -2.05
N VAL A 300 -17.09 -0.26 -2.42
CA VAL A 300 -17.02 -0.88 -3.74
C VAL A 300 -18.22 -0.46 -4.56
N LEU A 301 -17.93 0.20 -5.68
CA LEU A 301 -18.88 0.59 -6.71
C LEU A 301 -18.85 -0.46 -7.84
N ASP A 302 -20.01 -0.98 -8.22
CA ASP A 302 -20.15 -1.92 -9.34
C ASP A 302 -20.81 -1.23 -10.53
N PHE A 303 -20.08 -1.12 -11.64
CA PHE A 303 -20.54 -0.51 -12.88
C PHE A 303 -21.00 -1.56 -13.91
N THR A 304 -21.23 -2.81 -13.50
CA THR A 304 -21.85 -3.80 -14.38
C THR A 304 -23.32 -3.45 -14.58
N HIS A 305 -23.67 -2.89 -15.73
CA HIS A 305 -25.05 -2.65 -16.07
C HIS A 305 -25.82 -3.98 -16.12
N LYS A 306 -26.76 -4.18 -15.17
CA LYS A 306 -27.82 -5.18 -15.35
C LYS A 306 -28.70 -4.65 -16.50
N THR A 307 -28.56 -5.19 -17.69
CA THR A 307 -29.50 -4.97 -18.79
C THR A 307 -30.85 -5.47 -18.30
N LYS A 308 -31.77 -4.55 -17.96
CA LYS A 308 -33.16 -4.92 -17.76
C LYS A 308 -33.64 -5.52 -19.08
N SER A 309 -33.96 -6.81 -19.10
CA SER A 309 -34.68 -7.40 -20.21
C SER A 309 -35.99 -6.64 -20.34
N VAL A 310 -36.11 -5.81 -21.37
CA VAL A 310 -37.39 -5.22 -21.77
C VAL A 310 -38.23 -6.40 -22.25
N ASN A 311 -39.17 -6.83 -21.41
CA ASN A 311 -40.22 -7.74 -21.84
C ASN A 311 -40.99 -7.05 -22.97
N GLN A 312 -40.76 -7.49 -24.20
CA GLN A 312 -41.64 -7.15 -25.34
C GLN A 312 -43.03 -7.72 -24.99
N PRO A 313 -44.07 -6.90 -25.09
CA PRO A 313 -45.44 -7.43 -24.95
C PRO A 313 -45.71 -8.41 -26.10
N VAL A 314 -46.10 -9.62 -25.73
CA VAL A 314 -46.63 -10.63 -26.67
C VAL A 314 -47.82 -10.00 -27.39
N LYS A 315 -47.70 -9.78 -28.71
CA LYS A 315 -48.83 -9.50 -29.57
C LYS A 315 -49.67 -10.78 -29.66
N THR A 316 -50.80 -10.79 -29.01
CA THR A 316 -51.90 -11.74 -29.25
C THR A 316 -52.59 -11.32 -30.56
N ASN A 317 -52.51 -12.17 -31.58
CA ASN A 317 -53.46 -12.18 -32.69
C ASN A 317 -54.64 -13.07 -32.32
#